data_1e8a53c6edc1ed3f03b6a29279462598
#
_entry.id   1e8a53c6edc1ed3f03b6a29279462598
#
_cell.length_a   1.000
_cell.length_b   1.000
_cell.length_c   1.000
_cell.angle_alpha   90.00
_cell.angle_beta   90.00
_cell.angle_gamma   90.00
#
_symmetry.space_group_name_H-M   'P 1'
#
loop_
_entity.id
_entity.type
_entity.pdbx_description
1 polymer ?
#
loop_
_entity_poly.entity_id
_entity_poly.type
_entity_poly.pdbx_seq_one_letter_code
_entity_poly.pdbx_strand_id
1 'polypeptide(L)'
;VPAFTGLGAPYWDMYARGAIMGLTRGCNRKHIIRAALESIAYQSRDVLVAMERDTDIRLQELRVDGGASANNFLMQFQSDIIHTTIRRPMIRETTALGAAYLAGLATGVWNDLDEIREQWTLDKLYTPQMSEEARERNLRGWDKAIGRVQHWEDR
;
A
#
# COMPACT_ATOMS: atom_id res chain seq x y z
N VAL A 1 12.18 6.20 4.82
CA VAL A 1 12.05 5.78 3.40
C VAL A 1 12.80 4.47 3.20
N PRO A 2 12.15 3.36 2.76
CA PRO A 2 12.79 2.05 2.57
C PRO A 2 13.28 1.85 1.11
N ALA A 3 14.16 2.72 0.63
CA ALA A 3 14.75 2.62 -0.70
C ALA A 3 15.98 1.69 -0.72
N PHE A 4 15.81 0.39 -0.35
CA PHE A 4 16.93 -0.55 -0.20
C PHE A 4 17.65 -0.88 -1.51
N THR A 5 16.93 -0.87 -2.62
CA THR A 5 17.45 -1.14 -3.97
C THR A 5 17.13 0.02 -4.93
N GLY A 6 17.01 1.23 -4.38
CA GLY A 6 16.50 2.38 -5.10
C GLY A 6 15.00 2.58 -4.92
N LEU A 7 14.44 3.54 -5.64
CA LEU A 7 13.02 3.85 -5.71
C LEU A 7 12.47 3.44 -7.08
N GLY A 8 11.42 2.63 -7.09
CA GLY A 8 10.65 2.29 -8.29
C GLY A 8 9.70 3.42 -8.71
N ALA A 9 8.57 3.05 -9.33
CA ALA A 9 7.55 4.00 -9.73
C ALA A 9 7.03 4.82 -8.53
N PRO A 10 6.75 6.12 -8.70
CA PRO A 10 6.92 6.93 -9.92
C PRO A 10 8.32 7.56 -10.07
N TYR A 11 9.25 7.32 -9.16
CA TYR A 11 10.51 8.03 -9.04
C TYR A 11 11.61 7.52 -9.99
N TRP A 12 11.64 6.21 -10.22
CA TRP A 12 12.61 5.52 -11.09
C TRP A 12 14.07 5.89 -10.80
N ASP A 13 14.42 5.95 -9.51
CA ASP A 13 15.75 6.32 -9.05
C ASP A 13 16.47 5.11 -8.42
N MET A 14 17.32 4.47 -9.19
CA MET A 14 18.14 3.34 -8.77
C MET A 14 19.27 3.73 -7.81
N TYR A 15 19.60 5.02 -7.73
CA TYR A 15 20.67 5.57 -6.87
C TYR A 15 20.15 6.03 -5.51
N ALA A 16 18.84 6.06 -5.31
CA ALA A 16 18.26 6.32 -4.00
C ALA A 16 18.62 5.24 -2.99
N ARG A 17 18.78 5.62 -1.71
CA ARG A 17 19.02 4.67 -0.61
C ARG A 17 18.08 4.92 0.56
N GLY A 18 17.80 3.83 1.30
CA GLY A 18 16.94 3.89 2.47
C GLY A 18 17.50 4.79 3.56
N ALA A 19 16.61 5.57 4.23
CA ALA A 19 17.02 6.45 5.31
C ALA A 19 15.95 6.61 6.38
N ILE A 20 16.39 6.88 7.60
CA ILE A 20 15.55 7.29 8.72
C ILE A 20 15.89 8.74 9.04
N MET A 21 14.89 9.62 8.98
CA MET A 21 15.09 11.06 9.10
C MET A 21 14.19 11.68 10.18
N GLY A 22 14.57 12.87 10.64
CA GLY A 22 13.76 13.63 11.60
C GLY A 22 13.83 13.13 13.04
N LEU A 23 14.85 12.33 13.39
CA LEU A 23 15.02 11.83 14.75
C LEU A 23 15.31 12.97 15.73
N THR A 24 14.65 12.96 16.87
CA THR A 24 14.85 13.84 18.01
C THR A 24 15.12 13.03 19.26
N ARG A 25 15.49 13.69 20.37
CA ARG A 25 15.67 13.00 21.66
C ARG A 25 14.42 12.28 22.18
N GLY A 26 13.22 12.67 21.72
CA GLY A 26 11.96 12.03 22.06
C GLY A 26 11.66 10.75 21.24
N CYS A 27 12.45 10.47 20.20
CA CYS A 27 12.22 9.28 19.37
C CYS A 27 12.64 8.01 20.10
N ASN A 28 11.84 6.96 19.93
CA ASN A 28 12.09 5.64 20.47
C ASN A 28 11.73 4.55 19.45
N ARG A 29 11.97 3.28 19.81
CA ARG A 29 11.70 2.14 18.93
C ARG A 29 10.29 2.11 18.34
N LYS A 30 9.27 2.51 19.11
CA LYS A 30 7.88 2.48 18.65
C LYS A 30 7.65 3.47 17.49
N HIS A 31 8.30 4.64 17.54
CA HIS A 31 8.23 5.62 16.45
C HIS A 31 8.87 5.09 15.17
N ILE A 32 10.00 4.39 15.27
CA ILE A 32 10.68 3.79 14.12
C ILE A 32 9.82 2.68 13.50
N ILE A 33 9.25 1.77 14.32
CA ILE A 33 8.36 0.70 13.85
C ILE A 33 7.13 1.30 13.16
N ARG A 34 6.53 2.33 13.76
CA ARG A 34 5.38 3.02 13.18
C ARG A 34 5.75 3.66 11.84
N ALA A 35 6.85 4.38 11.75
CA ALA A 35 7.32 5.01 10.52
C ALA A 35 7.59 3.98 9.41
N ALA A 36 8.10 2.80 9.76
CA ALA A 36 8.27 1.70 8.81
C ALA A 36 6.93 1.19 8.25
N LEU A 37 5.91 1.03 9.09
CA LEU A 37 4.56 0.66 8.64
C LEU A 37 3.93 1.76 7.77
N GLU A 38 4.01 3.01 8.22
CA GLU A 38 3.47 4.15 7.48
C GLU A 38 4.13 4.32 6.11
N SER A 39 5.43 4.01 5.98
CA SER A 39 6.17 4.11 4.71
C SER A 39 5.61 3.19 3.63
N ILE A 40 5.06 2.04 4.00
CA ILE A 40 4.39 1.12 3.05
C ILE A 40 3.15 1.79 2.44
N ALA A 41 2.35 2.45 3.28
CA ALA A 41 1.16 3.15 2.82
C ALA A 41 1.49 4.35 1.91
N TYR A 42 2.54 5.10 2.23
CA TYR A 42 2.99 6.21 1.38
C TYR A 42 3.48 5.72 0.01
N GLN A 43 4.30 4.67 -0.04
CA GLN A 43 4.75 4.11 -1.31
C GLN A 43 3.59 3.57 -2.14
N SER A 44 2.63 2.88 -1.51
CA SER A 44 1.42 2.42 -2.20
C SER A 44 0.63 3.59 -2.79
N ARG A 45 0.47 4.68 -2.03
CA ARG A 45 -0.19 5.90 -2.51
C ARG A 45 0.53 6.51 -3.71
N ASP A 46 1.84 6.59 -3.69
CA ASP A 46 2.62 7.18 -4.79
C ASP A 46 2.42 6.41 -6.10
N VAL A 47 2.42 5.08 -6.03
CA VAL A 47 2.13 4.23 -7.20
C VAL A 47 0.69 4.42 -7.67
N LEU A 48 -0.30 4.43 -6.78
CA LEU A 48 -1.70 4.60 -7.14
C LEU A 48 -1.97 5.97 -7.79
N VAL A 49 -1.38 7.04 -7.26
CA VAL A 49 -1.47 8.38 -7.88
C VAL A 49 -0.84 8.42 -9.27
N ALA A 50 0.28 7.72 -9.47
CA ALA A 50 0.88 7.60 -10.80
C ALA A 50 -0.05 6.86 -11.77
N MET A 51 -0.65 5.74 -11.33
CA MET A 51 -1.62 4.98 -12.13
C MET A 51 -2.86 5.80 -12.49
N GLU A 52 -3.40 6.57 -11.54
CA GLU A 52 -4.54 7.48 -11.80
C GLU A 52 -4.20 8.55 -12.85
N ARG A 53 -2.97 9.11 -12.80
CA ARG A 53 -2.50 10.08 -13.78
C ARG A 53 -2.34 9.49 -15.17
N ASP A 54 -1.87 8.25 -15.26
CA ASP A 54 -1.62 7.59 -16.54
C ASP A 54 -2.91 7.11 -17.21
N THR A 55 -3.96 6.83 -16.42
CA THR A 55 -5.21 6.24 -16.92
C THR A 55 -6.39 7.20 -16.96
N ASP A 56 -6.31 8.36 -16.28
CA ASP A 56 -7.43 9.27 -15.99
C ASP A 56 -8.59 8.59 -15.23
N ILE A 57 -8.36 7.41 -14.64
CA ILE A 57 -9.34 6.66 -13.85
C ILE A 57 -9.08 6.89 -12.37
N ARG A 58 -10.06 7.43 -11.65
CA ARG A 58 -9.98 7.56 -10.20
C ARG A 58 -10.26 6.26 -9.48
N LEU A 59 -9.43 5.94 -8.51
CA LEU A 59 -9.61 4.78 -7.65
C LEU A 59 -10.87 4.95 -6.76
N GLN A 60 -11.85 4.08 -6.94
CA GLN A 60 -13.08 4.09 -6.14
C GLN A 60 -12.93 3.28 -4.85
N GLU A 61 -12.29 2.13 -4.93
CA GLU A 61 -11.98 1.25 -3.81
C GLU A 61 -10.64 0.54 -4.04
N LEU A 62 -9.96 0.18 -2.98
CA LEU A 62 -8.75 -0.65 -3.03
C LEU A 62 -9.01 -2.00 -2.34
N ARG A 63 -8.84 -3.08 -3.07
CA ARG A 63 -8.83 -4.44 -2.50
C ARG A 63 -7.40 -4.82 -2.16
N VAL A 64 -7.21 -5.35 -0.96
CA VAL A 64 -5.90 -5.69 -0.42
C VAL A 64 -5.82 -7.16 -0.04
N ASP A 65 -4.65 -7.75 -0.19
CA ASP A 65 -4.39 -9.14 0.17
C ASP A 65 -2.97 -9.33 0.73
N GLY A 66 -2.58 -10.58 0.94
CA GLY A 66 -1.28 -10.95 1.47
C GLY A 66 -1.10 -10.68 2.96
N GLY A 67 0.03 -11.11 3.50
CA GLY A 67 0.32 -11.08 4.94
C GLY A 67 0.28 -9.68 5.58
N ALA A 68 0.75 -8.66 4.88
CA ALA A 68 0.76 -7.28 5.38
C ALA A 68 -0.65 -6.71 5.62
N SER A 69 -1.65 -7.16 4.85
CA SER A 69 -3.04 -6.74 4.98
C SER A 69 -3.68 -7.16 6.32
N ALA A 70 -3.07 -8.11 7.04
CA ALA A 70 -3.50 -8.51 8.38
C ALA A 70 -3.34 -7.38 9.42
N ASN A 71 -2.45 -6.42 9.18
CA ASN A 71 -2.17 -5.34 10.11
C ASN A 71 -3.23 -4.24 10.01
N ASN A 72 -4.12 -4.18 11.02
CA ASN A 72 -5.22 -3.22 11.04
C ASN A 72 -4.74 -1.76 11.06
N PHE A 73 -3.61 -1.47 11.73
CA PHE A 73 -3.06 -0.11 11.75
C PHE A 73 -2.60 0.31 10.34
N LEU A 74 -1.87 -0.56 9.66
CA LEU A 74 -1.41 -0.30 8.29
C LEU A 74 -2.60 -0.08 7.34
N MET A 75 -3.62 -0.92 7.42
CA MET A 75 -4.81 -0.81 6.55
C MET A 75 -5.59 0.48 6.79
N GLN A 76 -5.78 0.88 8.06
CA GLN A 76 -6.43 2.15 8.37
C GLN A 76 -5.59 3.33 7.88
N PHE A 77 -4.29 3.34 8.20
CA PHE A 77 -3.40 4.42 7.77
C PHE A 77 -3.31 4.52 6.24
N GLN A 78 -3.31 3.38 5.55
CA GLN A 78 -3.32 3.34 4.09
C GLN A 78 -4.62 3.93 3.51
N SER A 79 -5.79 3.57 4.09
CA SER A 79 -7.07 4.18 3.71
C SER A 79 -7.05 5.70 3.91
N ASP A 80 -6.50 6.16 5.03
CA ASP A 80 -6.39 7.59 5.36
C ASP A 80 -5.50 8.34 4.36
N ILE A 81 -4.31 7.81 4.05
CA ILE A 81 -3.32 8.47 3.18
C ILE A 81 -3.75 8.46 1.70
N ILE A 82 -4.30 7.37 1.22
CA ILE A 82 -4.83 7.26 -0.16
C ILE A 82 -6.15 8.03 -0.29
N HIS A 83 -6.84 8.24 0.83
CA HIS A 83 -8.19 8.83 0.91
C HIS A 83 -9.23 8.00 0.13
N THR A 84 -9.15 6.67 0.26
CA THR A 84 -10.00 5.72 -0.45
C THR A 84 -10.38 4.56 0.46
N THR A 85 -11.57 4.01 0.25
CA THR A 85 -12.03 2.83 0.97
C THR A 85 -11.17 1.61 0.65
N ILE A 86 -10.74 0.88 1.69
CA ILE A 86 -10.01 -0.38 1.55
C ILE A 86 -10.89 -1.55 1.97
N ARG A 87 -10.93 -2.59 1.13
CA ARG A 87 -11.65 -3.84 1.39
C ARG A 87 -10.67 -4.99 1.54
N ARG A 88 -10.68 -5.61 2.72
CA ARG A 88 -9.89 -6.79 3.02
C ARG A 88 -10.75 -8.05 2.95
N PRO A 89 -10.38 -9.08 2.18
CA PRO A 89 -11.11 -10.35 2.13
C PRO A 89 -10.82 -11.21 3.37
N MET A 90 -11.71 -12.16 3.63
CA MET A 90 -11.49 -13.20 4.64
C MET A 90 -10.27 -14.06 4.31
N ILE A 91 -10.15 -14.48 3.04
CA ILE A 91 -9.01 -15.25 2.54
C ILE A 91 -7.99 -14.27 1.99
N ARG A 92 -6.83 -14.18 2.62
CA ARG A 92 -5.77 -13.21 2.27
C ARG A 92 -4.70 -13.78 1.34
N GLU A 93 -4.64 -15.11 1.17
CA GLU A 93 -3.70 -15.77 0.27
C GLU A 93 -4.32 -15.90 -1.12
N THR A 94 -4.59 -14.76 -1.76
CA THR A 94 -5.35 -14.71 -3.03
C THR A 94 -4.57 -15.27 -4.22
N THR A 95 -3.25 -15.28 -4.19
CA THR A 95 -2.42 -15.88 -5.25
C THR A 95 -2.63 -17.39 -5.31
N ALA A 96 -2.54 -18.09 -4.18
CA ALA A 96 -2.80 -19.52 -4.10
C ALA A 96 -4.27 -19.85 -4.42
N LEU A 97 -5.19 -19.01 -3.92
CA LEU A 97 -6.61 -19.15 -4.18
C LEU A 97 -6.93 -18.96 -5.66
N GLY A 98 -6.31 -18.01 -6.35
CA GLY A 98 -6.48 -17.80 -7.78
C GLY A 98 -6.03 -19.01 -8.62
N ALA A 99 -4.90 -19.62 -8.26
CA ALA A 99 -4.44 -20.85 -8.89
C ALA A 99 -5.44 -22.02 -8.66
N ALA A 100 -5.98 -22.13 -7.45
CA ALA A 100 -7.00 -23.15 -7.14
C ALA A 100 -8.30 -22.91 -7.93
N TYR A 101 -8.73 -21.67 -8.08
CA TYR A 101 -9.91 -21.33 -8.89
C TYR A 101 -9.74 -21.68 -10.36
N LEU A 102 -8.57 -21.37 -10.95
CA LEU A 102 -8.28 -21.74 -12.34
C LEU A 102 -8.27 -23.25 -12.53
N ALA A 103 -7.65 -24.00 -11.62
CA ALA A 103 -7.66 -25.45 -11.65
C ALA A 103 -9.08 -26.02 -11.50
N GLY A 104 -9.87 -25.46 -10.58
CA GLY A 104 -11.25 -25.88 -10.36
C GLY A 104 -12.17 -25.61 -11.53
N LEU A 105 -12.02 -24.50 -12.25
CA LEU A 105 -12.72 -24.23 -13.51
C LEU A 105 -12.35 -25.27 -14.57
N ALA A 106 -11.06 -25.58 -14.70
CA ALA A 106 -10.59 -26.55 -15.69
C ALA A 106 -11.10 -27.98 -15.40
N THR A 107 -11.34 -28.33 -14.16
CA THR A 107 -11.80 -29.66 -13.73
C THR A 107 -13.30 -29.74 -13.46
N GLY A 108 -14.04 -28.63 -13.62
CA GLY A 108 -15.49 -28.61 -13.43
C GLY A 108 -15.92 -28.55 -11.95
N VAL A 109 -15.05 -28.15 -11.03
CA VAL A 109 -15.41 -27.87 -9.62
C VAL A 109 -16.27 -26.62 -9.53
N TRP A 110 -15.97 -25.61 -10.33
CA TRP A 110 -16.80 -24.41 -10.56
C TRP A 110 -17.19 -24.34 -12.02
N ASN A 111 -18.43 -23.92 -12.29
CA ASN A 111 -18.98 -23.88 -13.64
C ASN A 111 -18.50 -22.65 -14.42
N ASP A 112 -18.36 -21.52 -13.73
CA ASP A 112 -18.02 -20.24 -14.34
C ASP A 112 -17.35 -19.27 -13.34
N LEU A 113 -16.99 -18.08 -13.85
CA LEU A 113 -16.36 -17.02 -13.05
C LEU A 113 -17.34 -16.35 -12.07
N ASP A 114 -18.64 -16.42 -12.30
CA ASP A 114 -19.62 -15.79 -11.41
C ASP A 114 -19.75 -16.60 -10.13
N GLU A 115 -19.76 -17.94 -10.23
CA GLU A 115 -19.69 -18.84 -9.08
C GLU A 115 -18.43 -18.57 -8.21
N ILE A 116 -17.29 -18.31 -8.86
CA ILE A 116 -16.07 -17.92 -8.14
C ILE A 116 -16.20 -16.53 -7.48
N ARG A 117 -16.81 -15.56 -8.14
CA ARG A 117 -17.02 -14.22 -7.57
C ARG A 117 -17.85 -14.26 -6.30
N GLU A 118 -18.81 -15.18 -6.20
CA GLU A 118 -19.63 -15.38 -5.01
C GLU A 118 -18.85 -15.90 -3.81
N GLN A 119 -17.68 -16.55 -4.04
CA GLN A 119 -16.81 -17.00 -2.96
C GLN A 119 -16.09 -15.86 -2.24
N TRP A 120 -16.03 -14.67 -2.85
CA TRP A 120 -15.36 -13.54 -2.25
C TRP A 120 -16.14 -12.98 -1.07
N THR A 121 -15.59 -13.06 0.12
CA THR A 121 -16.22 -12.59 1.36
C THR A 121 -15.39 -11.48 1.99
N LEU A 122 -16.06 -10.41 2.43
CA LEU A 122 -15.44 -9.29 3.12
C LEU A 122 -15.12 -9.67 4.57
N ASP A 123 -13.85 -9.50 4.98
CA ASP A 123 -13.45 -9.54 6.39
C ASP A 123 -13.65 -8.17 7.04
N LYS A 124 -13.04 -7.14 6.45
CA LYS A 124 -13.09 -5.79 7.03
C LYS A 124 -13.04 -4.67 6.00
N LEU A 125 -13.77 -3.61 6.31
CA LEU A 125 -13.78 -2.36 5.58
C LEU A 125 -13.02 -1.30 6.38
N TYR A 126 -12.19 -0.51 5.70
CA TYR A 126 -11.52 0.66 6.25
C TYR A 126 -11.91 1.87 5.42
N THR A 127 -12.42 2.90 6.06
CA THR A 127 -12.77 4.17 5.44
C THR A 127 -11.85 5.27 5.98
N PRO A 128 -11.54 6.31 5.19
CA PRO A 128 -10.74 7.44 5.65
C PRO A 128 -11.30 8.07 6.92
N GLN A 129 -10.46 8.25 7.93
CA GLN A 129 -10.80 8.84 9.23
C GLN A 129 -9.89 10.02 9.59
N MET A 130 -8.75 10.16 8.91
CA MET A 130 -7.80 11.24 9.15
C MET A 130 -8.35 12.55 8.58
N SER A 131 -8.18 13.65 9.32
CA SER A 131 -8.51 14.97 8.78
C SER A 131 -7.62 15.32 7.58
N GLU A 132 -8.15 16.09 6.64
CA GLU A 132 -7.39 16.50 5.46
C GLU A 132 -6.11 17.26 5.84
N GLU A 133 -6.19 18.13 6.85
CA GLU A 133 -5.02 18.85 7.36
C GLU A 133 -3.90 17.90 7.86
N ALA A 134 -4.27 16.84 8.60
CA ALA A 134 -3.32 15.85 9.09
C ALA A 134 -2.74 15.03 7.93
N ARG A 135 -3.58 14.63 6.97
CA ARG A 135 -3.20 13.93 5.76
C ARG A 135 -2.18 14.72 4.95
N GLU A 136 -2.48 15.98 4.63
CA GLU A 136 -1.56 16.85 3.89
C GLU A 136 -0.23 17.08 4.62
N ARG A 137 -0.27 17.28 5.94
CA ARG A 137 0.96 17.41 6.73
C ARG A 137 1.83 16.16 6.61
N ASN A 138 1.24 14.97 6.67
CA ASN A 138 1.92 13.70 6.52
C ASN A 138 2.51 13.54 5.12
N LEU A 139 1.76 13.87 4.08
CA LEU A 139 2.22 13.80 2.68
C LEU A 139 3.38 14.78 2.43
N ARG A 140 3.30 16.02 2.89
CA ARG A 140 4.43 16.96 2.80
C ARG A 140 5.69 16.45 3.49
N GLY A 141 5.52 15.74 4.63
CA GLY A 141 6.62 15.07 5.32
C GLY A 141 7.25 13.97 4.49
N TRP A 142 6.42 13.14 3.86
CA TRP A 142 6.86 12.06 2.97
C TRP A 142 7.58 12.59 1.73
N ASP A 143 7.01 13.56 1.03
CA ASP A 143 7.61 14.17 -0.17
C ASP A 143 8.99 14.77 0.14
N LYS A 144 9.10 15.46 1.29
CA LYS A 144 10.37 15.97 1.78
C LYS A 144 11.40 14.86 2.05
N ALA A 145 10.95 13.72 2.60
CA ALA A 145 11.81 12.58 2.89
C ALA A 145 12.28 11.89 1.61
N ILE A 146 11.41 11.73 0.62
CA ILE A 146 11.76 11.21 -0.71
C ILE A 146 12.85 12.08 -1.34
N GLY A 147 12.67 13.40 -1.39
CA GLY A 147 13.66 14.30 -1.97
C GLY A 147 15.04 14.31 -1.25
N ARG A 148 15.15 13.73 -0.05
CA ARG A 148 16.41 13.59 0.69
C ARG A 148 17.15 12.29 0.42
N VAL A 149 16.49 11.29 -0.13
CA VAL A 149 17.07 9.97 -0.42
C VAL A 149 17.35 9.75 -1.90
N GLN A 150 16.77 10.60 -2.77
CA GLN A 150 17.04 10.56 -4.20
C GLN A 150 18.49 10.94 -4.49
N HIS A 151 19.06 10.31 -5.53
CA HIS A 151 20.42 10.57 -6.01
C HIS A 151 21.49 10.45 -4.90
N TRP A 152 21.27 9.50 -3.96
CA TRP A 152 22.19 9.30 -2.84
C TRP A 152 23.56 8.78 -3.27
N GLU A 153 23.58 7.85 -4.21
CA GLU A 153 24.82 7.31 -4.77
C GLU A 153 25.28 8.12 -5.99
N ASP A 154 26.57 8.27 -6.13
CA ASP A 154 27.16 8.86 -7.34
C ASP A 154 27.02 7.88 -8.52
N ARG A 155 26.92 8.42 -9.73
CA ARG A 155 26.88 7.64 -10.98
C ARG A 155 28.26 7.13 -11.37
#